data_258add6f5777b32feaf058270bc6293d
#
_entry.id   258add6f5777b32feaf058270bc6293d
#
_cell.length_a   1.000
_cell.length_b   1.000
_cell.length_c   1.000
_cell.angle_alpha   90.00
_cell.angle_beta   90.00
_cell.angle_gamma   90.00
#
_symmetry.space_group_name_H-M   'P 1'
#
loop_
_entity.id
_entity.type
_entity.pdbx_description
1 polymer ?
#
loop_
_entity_poly.entity_id
_entity_poly.type
_entity_poly.pdbx_seq_one_letter_code
_entity_poly.pdbx_strand_id
1 'polypeptide(L)'
;MNWKQPKVYAVRHKDEATRAASRSGGIFTALSDQVLSNGGVVYGCVLTDEFDAVHIRTDNEEDRNRMRGSKYIQSKLGDTFISVKTDLDAKRSVLFSGTSCQVAGLKKYIGKEYDNLFCVDIVCHGVPSKKIWKAYLRWQEQKMHSKVASVDFRNKKDFGWHDHVETLCFENGKSTSSQVFKELFYGHTVLRPSCYECPYKSVIHPGDITIADYWGIEKAAPEFDDNKGVSLVLVNNEAGEKIFEKVKKRLIWKQTKLEDSMQPPLKAPFSKPDNREQFWSDFENKSFEYVAKKYGGIGLKNDAKLLLRKIKRKIKKLVVKGGKRDSNII
;
A
#
# COMPACT_ATOMS: atom_id res chain seq x y z
N MET A 1 7.05 20.21 -16.56
CA MET A 1 8.34 20.29 -15.79
C MET A 1 8.10 19.75 -14.38
N ASN A 2 9.01 18.91 -13.86
CA ASN A 2 8.95 18.53 -12.46
C ASN A 2 9.49 19.68 -11.60
N TRP A 3 8.80 19.93 -10.48
CA TRP A 3 9.24 20.95 -9.53
C TRP A 3 10.47 20.44 -8.75
N LYS A 4 11.29 21.36 -8.24
CA LYS A 4 12.45 21.00 -7.40
C LYS A 4 12.04 20.30 -6.11
N GLN A 5 10.85 20.61 -5.61
CA GLN A 5 10.23 19.97 -4.43
C GLN A 5 8.73 19.81 -4.66
N PRO A 6 8.13 18.71 -4.18
CA PRO A 6 6.69 18.51 -4.26
C PRO A 6 5.93 19.43 -3.31
N LYS A 7 4.67 19.73 -3.62
CA LYS A 7 3.72 20.26 -2.63
C LYS A 7 3.18 19.07 -1.80
N VAL A 8 3.14 19.24 -0.49
CA VAL A 8 2.84 18.15 0.46
C VAL A 8 1.50 18.37 1.12
N TYR A 9 0.68 17.31 1.16
CA TYR A 9 -0.65 17.37 1.78
C TYR A 9 -0.91 16.14 2.65
N ALA A 10 -1.59 16.37 3.79
CA ALA A 10 -2.30 15.37 4.56
C ALA A 10 -3.74 15.29 4.02
N VAL A 11 -4.19 14.07 3.68
CA VAL A 11 -5.46 13.89 2.98
C VAL A 11 -6.25 12.72 3.55
N ARG A 12 -7.57 12.93 3.76
CA ARG A 12 -8.54 11.87 4.00
C ARG A 12 -9.81 12.09 3.17
N HIS A 13 -10.40 11.02 2.69
CA HIS A 13 -11.64 11.06 1.93
C HIS A 13 -12.80 11.48 2.83
N LYS A 14 -13.73 12.32 2.32
CA LYS A 14 -14.93 12.75 3.06
C LYS A 14 -15.89 11.59 3.32
N ASP A 15 -16.02 10.69 2.34
CA ASP A 15 -16.81 9.47 2.50
C ASP A 15 -16.03 8.47 3.38
N GLU A 16 -16.59 8.20 4.57
CA GLU A 16 -15.98 7.29 5.55
C GLU A 16 -15.96 5.83 5.07
N ALA A 17 -16.89 5.39 4.20
CA ALA A 17 -16.89 4.04 3.65
C ALA A 17 -15.70 3.84 2.70
N THR A 18 -15.46 4.80 1.82
CA THR A 18 -14.28 4.83 0.94
C THR A 18 -12.98 4.86 1.75
N ARG A 19 -12.91 5.70 2.78
CA ARG A 19 -11.75 5.78 3.68
C ARG A 19 -11.52 4.46 4.41
N ALA A 20 -12.57 3.82 4.90
CA ALA A 20 -12.49 2.54 5.61
C ALA A 20 -11.99 1.42 4.68
N ALA A 21 -12.48 1.37 3.44
CA ALA A 21 -12.07 0.39 2.43
C ALA A 21 -10.68 0.67 1.84
N SER A 22 -10.10 1.85 2.05
CA SER A 22 -8.75 2.21 1.59
C SER A 22 -7.70 1.83 2.63
N ARG A 23 -6.45 1.62 2.20
CA ARG A 23 -5.36 1.35 3.13
C ARG A 23 -5.08 2.56 4.03
N SER A 24 -5.03 3.76 3.45
CA SER A 24 -4.75 5.01 4.13
C SER A 24 -5.96 5.96 4.08
N GLY A 25 -5.79 7.21 3.70
CA GLY A 25 -6.84 8.23 3.66
C GLY A 25 -7.80 8.16 2.47
N GLY A 26 -7.55 7.35 1.43
CA GLY A 26 -8.47 7.15 0.30
C GLY A 26 -8.21 8.00 -0.94
N ILE A 27 -7.05 8.66 -1.04
CA ILE A 27 -6.72 9.53 -2.20
C ILE A 27 -6.72 8.78 -3.53
N PHE A 28 -6.24 7.52 -3.58
CA PHE A 28 -6.26 6.72 -4.81
C PHE A 28 -7.67 6.59 -5.38
N THR A 29 -8.67 6.36 -4.52
CA THR A 29 -10.07 6.28 -4.94
C THR A 29 -10.54 7.61 -5.52
N ALA A 30 -10.28 8.74 -4.85
CA ALA A 30 -10.70 10.05 -5.35
C ALA A 30 -10.09 10.38 -6.74
N LEU A 31 -8.79 10.06 -6.94
CA LEU A 31 -8.11 10.27 -8.23
C LEU A 31 -8.66 9.36 -9.33
N SER A 32 -8.85 8.07 -9.02
CA SER A 32 -9.39 7.11 -9.99
C SER A 32 -10.85 7.38 -10.33
N ASP A 33 -11.69 7.78 -9.36
CA ASP A 33 -13.07 8.21 -9.62
C ASP A 33 -13.12 9.40 -10.59
N GLN A 34 -12.19 10.35 -10.45
CA GLN A 34 -12.13 11.50 -11.35
C GLN A 34 -11.83 11.10 -12.80
N VAL A 35 -11.01 10.06 -12.99
CA VAL A 35 -10.71 9.55 -14.34
C VAL A 35 -11.85 8.72 -14.87
N LEU A 36 -12.40 7.78 -14.10
CA LEU A 36 -13.51 6.91 -14.49
C LEU A 36 -14.79 7.71 -14.82
N SER A 37 -15.14 8.72 -13.99
CA SER A 37 -16.33 9.56 -14.22
C SER A 37 -16.27 10.38 -15.52
N ASN A 38 -15.10 10.53 -16.11
CA ASN A 38 -14.89 11.17 -17.39
C ASN A 38 -14.69 10.17 -18.56
N GLY A 39 -15.10 8.91 -18.39
CA GLY A 39 -14.96 7.86 -19.42
C GLY A 39 -13.52 7.39 -19.64
N GLY A 40 -12.62 7.70 -18.73
CA GLY A 40 -11.22 7.26 -18.74
C GLY A 40 -11.04 5.84 -18.24
N VAL A 41 -9.79 5.41 -18.15
CA VAL A 41 -9.39 4.06 -17.71
C VAL A 41 -8.34 4.15 -16.61
N VAL A 42 -8.34 3.15 -15.74
CA VAL A 42 -7.40 3.02 -14.62
C VAL A 42 -6.61 1.73 -14.77
N TYR A 43 -5.30 1.85 -14.63
CA TYR A 43 -4.37 0.73 -14.53
C TYR A 43 -3.81 0.66 -13.12
N GLY A 44 -3.92 -0.50 -12.49
CA GLY A 44 -3.43 -0.68 -11.12
C GLY A 44 -3.27 -2.14 -10.74
N CYS A 45 -2.68 -2.36 -9.58
CA CYS A 45 -2.33 -3.68 -9.09
C CYS A 45 -3.49 -4.32 -8.32
N VAL A 46 -3.83 -5.56 -8.67
CA VAL A 46 -4.76 -6.44 -7.94
C VAL A 46 -4.07 -7.73 -7.51
N LEU A 47 -4.69 -8.49 -6.59
CA LEU A 47 -4.36 -9.89 -6.35
C LEU A 47 -5.24 -10.78 -7.22
N THR A 48 -4.64 -11.83 -7.80
CA THR A 48 -5.37 -12.95 -8.40
C THR A 48 -5.90 -13.90 -7.32
N ASP A 49 -6.69 -14.87 -7.70
CA ASP A 49 -7.19 -15.91 -6.79
C ASP A 49 -6.05 -16.76 -6.21
N GLU A 50 -4.91 -16.88 -6.92
CA GLU A 50 -3.69 -17.50 -6.42
C GLU A 50 -2.81 -16.57 -5.59
N PHE A 51 -3.31 -15.38 -5.26
CA PHE A 51 -2.57 -14.35 -4.52
C PHE A 51 -1.27 -13.88 -5.19
N ASP A 52 -1.25 -13.87 -6.53
CA ASP A 52 -0.25 -13.17 -7.32
C ASP A 52 -0.67 -11.72 -7.52
N ALA A 53 0.28 -10.80 -7.44
CA ALA A 53 0.00 -9.42 -7.81
C ALA A 53 0.16 -9.24 -9.33
N VAL A 54 -0.85 -8.63 -9.96
CA VAL A 54 -0.86 -8.33 -11.39
C VAL A 54 -1.42 -6.93 -11.63
N HIS A 55 -0.95 -6.26 -12.69
CA HIS A 55 -1.60 -5.04 -13.15
C HIS A 55 -2.76 -5.41 -14.08
N ILE A 56 -3.89 -4.79 -13.86
CA ILE A 56 -5.05 -4.88 -14.75
C ILE A 56 -5.48 -3.50 -15.24
N ARG A 57 -6.22 -3.47 -16.33
CA ARG A 57 -6.96 -2.34 -16.88
C ARG A 57 -8.40 -2.41 -16.41
N THR A 58 -9.00 -1.28 -16.06
CA THR A 58 -10.45 -1.18 -15.82
C THR A 58 -11.00 0.16 -16.23
N ASP A 59 -12.29 0.19 -16.57
CA ASP A 59 -13.11 1.38 -16.80
C ASP A 59 -14.34 1.43 -15.87
N ASN A 60 -14.36 0.60 -14.84
CA ASN A 60 -15.44 0.52 -13.86
C ASN A 60 -14.91 0.58 -12.41
N GLU A 61 -15.81 0.90 -11.48
CA GLU A 61 -15.45 1.05 -10.06
C GLU A 61 -15.25 -0.28 -9.33
N GLU A 62 -15.90 -1.34 -9.75
CA GLU A 62 -15.82 -2.65 -9.09
C GLU A 62 -14.39 -3.20 -9.15
N ASP A 63 -13.84 -3.29 -10.34
CA ASP A 63 -12.47 -3.75 -10.54
C ASP A 63 -11.44 -2.76 -9.95
N ARG A 64 -11.70 -1.43 -10.07
CA ARG A 64 -10.88 -0.41 -9.44
C ARG A 64 -10.85 -0.58 -7.92
N ASN A 65 -11.93 -1.02 -7.29
CA ASN A 65 -11.96 -1.27 -5.85
C ASN A 65 -11.03 -2.40 -5.43
N ARG A 66 -10.79 -3.40 -6.28
CA ARG A 66 -9.79 -4.46 -6.07
C ARG A 66 -8.34 -3.93 -6.07
N MET A 67 -8.10 -2.77 -6.68
CA MET A 67 -6.78 -2.11 -6.68
C MET A 67 -6.48 -1.42 -5.34
N ARG A 68 -7.48 -1.14 -4.50
CA ARG A 68 -7.28 -0.53 -3.18
C ARG A 68 -6.36 -1.38 -2.30
N GLY A 69 -5.56 -0.71 -1.49
CA GLY A 69 -4.62 -1.36 -0.58
C GLY A 69 -3.33 -1.82 -1.25
N SER A 70 -2.22 -1.67 -0.52
CA SER A 70 -0.89 -2.08 -0.98
C SER A 70 -0.78 -3.60 -1.00
N LYS A 71 -0.26 -4.14 -2.09
CA LYS A 71 0.14 -5.55 -2.25
C LYS A 71 1.65 -5.60 -2.02
N TYR A 72 2.09 -6.19 -0.89
CA TYR A 72 3.50 -6.21 -0.52
C TYR A 72 4.28 -7.33 -1.24
N ILE A 73 4.04 -7.47 -2.54
CA ILE A 73 4.71 -8.39 -3.46
C ILE A 73 4.88 -7.72 -4.81
N GLN A 74 5.77 -8.26 -5.65
CA GLN A 74 5.99 -7.72 -6.99
C GLN A 74 4.80 -8.02 -7.90
N SER A 75 4.21 -7.00 -8.51
CA SER A 75 3.21 -7.19 -9.55
C SER A 75 3.83 -7.53 -10.90
N LYS A 76 3.16 -8.42 -11.64
CA LYS A 76 3.45 -8.66 -13.05
C LYS A 76 2.75 -7.58 -13.89
N LEU A 77 3.50 -6.97 -14.79
CA LEU A 77 2.96 -5.97 -15.71
C LEU A 77 2.39 -6.61 -16.99
N GLY A 78 2.93 -7.76 -17.45
CA GLY A 78 2.52 -8.35 -18.72
C GLY A 78 2.53 -7.30 -19.83
N ASP A 79 1.44 -7.22 -20.58
CA ASP A 79 1.25 -6.29 -21.70
C ASP A 79 0.68 -4.92 -21.27
N THR A 80 0.70 -4.61 -19.97
CA THR A 80 0.11 -3.38 -19.43
C THR A 80 0.61 -2.12 -20.13
N PHE A 81 1.90 -2.01 -20.43
CA PHE A 81 2.46 -0.83 -21.08
C PHE A 81 1.97 -0.68 -22.53
N ILE A 82 1.79 -1.79 -23.23
CA ILE A 82 1.20 -1.81 -24.59
C ILE A 82 -0.24 -1.32 -24.52
N SER A 83 -1.04 -1.85 -23.59
CA SER A 83 -2.43 -1.47 -23.39
C SER A 83 -2.59 0.01 -23.00
N VAL A 84 -1.74 0.51 -22.10
CA VAL A 84 -1.70 1.95 -21.74
C VAL A 84 -1.46 2.80 -22.98
N LYS A 85 -0.45 2.45 -23.79
CA LYS A 85 -0.13 3.19 -25.03
C LYS A 85 -1.30 3.18 -26.00
N THR A 86 -1.98 2.03 -26.17
CA THR A 86 -3.16 1.90 -27.02
C THR A 86 -4.30 2.81 -26.57
N ASP A 87 -4.64 2.84 -25.28
CA ASP A 87 -5.67 3.75 -24.74
C ASP A 87 -5.28 5.23 -24.89
N LEU A 88 -4.01 5.57 -24.69
CA LEU A 88 -3.50 6.94 -24.87
C LEU A 88 -3.60 7.41 -26.34
N ASP A 89 -3.21 6.56 -27.28
CA ASP A 89 -3.29 6.85 -28.72
C ASP A 89 -4.74 6.96 -29.18
N ALA A 90 -5.68 6.23 -28.55
CA ALA A 90 -7.12 6.35 -28.71
C ALA A 90 -7.73 7.57 -27.97
N LYS A 91 -6.90 8.47 -27.42
CA LYS A 91 -7.31 9.70 -26.70
C LYS A 91 -8.12 9.44 -25.41
N ARG A 92 -8.08 8.23 -24.86
CA ARG A 92 -8.69 7.96 -23.56
C ARG A 92 -7.84 8.60 -22.44
N SER A 93 -8.51 9.14 -21.44
CA SER A 93 -7.81 9.57 -20.21
C SER A 93 -7.36 8.33 -19.43
N VAL A 94 -6.08 8.26 -19.10
CA VAL A 94 -5.47 7.10 -18.43
C VAL A 94 -4.90 7.51 -17.08
N LEU A 95 -5.27 6.79 -16.02
CA LEU A 95 -4.56 6.81 -14.76
C LEU A 95 -3.75 5.51 -14.63
N PHE A 96 -2.43 5.61 -14.54
CA PHE A 96 -1.56 4.49 -14.22
C PHE A 96 -1.05 4.61 -12.79
N SER A 97 -1.29 3.58 -11.96
CA SER A 97 -0.78 3.52 -10.59
C SER A 97 0.18 2.34 -10.42
N GLY A 98 1.38 2.62 -9.91
CA GLY A 98 2.41 1.60 -9.68
C GLY A 98 3.49 2.04 -8.70
N THR A 99 4.55 1.24 -8.58
CA THR A 99 5.77 1.70 -7.90
C THR A 99 6.50 2.71 -8.79
N SER A 100 7.36 3.56 -8.19
CA SER A 100 8.09 4.59 -8.95
C SER A 100 8.89 4.00 -10.12
N CYS A 101 9.53 2.84 -9.93
CA CYS A 101 10.25 2.16 -11.02
C CYS A 101 9.32 1.68 -12.15
N GLN A 102 8.07 1.31 -11.85
CA GLN A 102 7.09 0.93 -12.87
C GLN A 102 6.58 2.17 -13.62
N VAL A 103 6.32 3.28 -12.93
CA VAL A 103 5.96 4.55 -13.57
C VAL A 103 7.08 5.06 -14.46
N ALA A 104 8.33 5.05 -13.98
CA ALA A 104 9.48 5.43 -14.79
C ALA A 104 9.66 4.52 -16.02
N GLY A 105 9.47 3.22 -15.83
CA GLY A 105 9.49 2.25 -16.93
C GLY A 105 8.41 2.52 -17.97
N LEU A 106 7.18 2.82 -17.54
CA LEU A 106 6.10 3.21 -18.46
C LEU A 106 6.45 4.46 -19.24
N LYS A 107 6.84 5.55 -18.56
CA LYS A 107 7.20 6.83 -19.22
C LYS A 107 8.34 6.63 -20.23
N LYS A 108 9.33 5.80 -19.90
CA LYS A 108 10.42 5.46 -20.84
C LYS A 108 9.94 4.62 -22.02
N TYR A 109 9.02 3.68 -21.80
CA TYR A 109 8.45 2.82 -22.85
C TYR A 109 7.65 3.63 -23.87
N ILE A 110 6.80 4.54 -23.43
CA ILE A 110 5.98 5.38 -24.31
C ILE A 110 6.78 6.50 -25.02
N GLY A 111 7.91 6.92 -24.46
CA GLY A 111 8.93 7.77 -25.10
C GLY A 111 8.51 9.20 -25.44
N LYS A 112 7.30 9.62 -25.11
CA LYS A 112 6.77 10.98 -25.30
C LYS A 112 5.81 11.35 -24.19
N GLU A 113 5.53 12.64 -24.02
CA GLU A 113 4.50 13.13 -23.10
C GLU A 113 3.11 13.00 -23.71
N TYR A 114 2.11 12.72 -22.84
CA TYR A 114 0.70 12.64 -23.18
C TYR A 114 -0.11 13.46 -22.19
N ASP A 115 -0.89 14.41 -22.64
CA ASP A 115 -1.74 15.26 -21.79
C ASP A 115 -2.88 14.49 -21.12
N ASN A 116 -3.22 13.30 -21.64
CA ASN A 116 -4.24 12.41 -21.15
C ASN A 116 -3.70 11.26 -20.27
N LEU A 117 -2.40 11.29 -19.88
CA LEU A 117 -1.79 10.34 -18.95
C LEU A 117 -1.58 10.97 -17.59
N PHE A 118 -2.11 10.33 -16.54
CA PHE A 118 -1.83 10.65 -15.14
C PHE A 118 -1.12 9.48 -14.47
N CYS A 119 0.06 9.72 -13.92
CA CYS A 119 0.84 8.71 -13.21
C CYS A 119 0.79 8.94 -11.71
N VAL A 120 0.34 7.93 -10.97
CA VAL A 120 0.34 7.91 -9.50
C VAL A 120 1.31 6.85 -9.04
N ASP A 121 2.41 7.26 -8.41
CA ASP A 121 3.31 6.31 -7.78
C ASP A 121 3.18 6.29 -6.26
N ILE A 122 3.88 5.38 -5.62
CA ILE A 122 3.84 5.20 -4.18
C ILE A 122 5.23 5.42 -3.57
N VAL A 123 5.28 5.91 -2.32
CA VAL A 123 6.49 5.83 -1.50
C VAL A 123 6.75 4.35 -1.22
N CYS A 124 7.70 3.77 -1.94
CA CYS A 124 7.92 2.33 -1.98
C CYS A 124 9.03 1.92 -1.01
N HIS A 125 8.73 1.02 -0.08
CA HIS A 125 9.70 0.46 0.85
C HIS A 125 10.70 -0.51 0.16
N GLY A 126 10.25 -1.17 -0.89
CA GLY A 126 10.95 -2.23 -1.63
C GLY A 126 9.99 -3.35 -1.99
N VAL A 127 10.47 -4.33 -2.74
CA VAL A 127 9.65 -5.44 -3.23
C VAL A 127 10.26 -6.75 -2.77
N PRO A 128 9.56 -7.57 -1.97
CA PRO A 128 10.05 -8.88 -1.53
C PRO A 128 9.98 -9.91 -2.66
N SER A 129 10.79 -10.95 -2.52
CA SER A 129 10.76 -12.09 -3.43
C SER A 129 9.41 -12.80 -3.39
N LYS A 130 8.84 -13.09 -4.58
CA LYS A 130 7.63 -13.91 -4.73
C LYS A 130 7.81 -15.32 -4.13
N LYS A 131 9.01 -15.91 -4.17
CA LYS A 131 9.28 -17.23 -3.57
C LYS A 131 8.96 -17.23 -2.07
N ILE A 132 9.34 -16.18 -1.35
CA ILE A 132 9.08 -16.02 0.09
C ILE A 132 7.57 -15.91 0.36
N TRP A 133 6.86 -15.11 -0.44
CA TRP A 133 5.41 -14.97 -0.31
C TRP A 133 4.68 -16.31 -0.48
N LYS A 134 4.98 -17.03 -1.55
CA LYS A 134 4.37 -18.34 -1.81
C LYS A 134 4.73 -19.40 -0.76
N ALA A 135 5.95 -19.36 -0.22
CA ALA A 135 6.36 -20.25 0.87
C ALA A 135 5.62 -19.90 2.17
N TYR A 136 5.44 -18.60 2.47
CA TYR A 136 4.65 -18.14 3.61
C TYR A 136 3.19 -18.61 3.53
N LEU A 137 2.54 -18.47 2.37
CA LEU A 137 1.16 -18.94 2.19
C LEU A 137 1.05 -20.44 2.41
N ARG A 138 1.90 -21.25 1.74
CA ARG A 138 1.92 -22.70 1.92
C ARG A 138 2.14 -23.14 3.38
N TRP A 139 3.04 -22.47 4.07
CA TRP A 139 3.29 -22.73 5.49
C TRP A 139 2.05 -22.44 6.36
N GLN A 140 1.33 -21.35 6.09
CA GLN A 140 0.09 -21.03 6.79
C GLN A 140 -1.03 -22.03 6.45
N GLU A 141 -1.16 -22.43 5.19
CA GLU A 141 -2.12 -23.46 4.74
C GLU A 141 -1.88 -24.80 5.45
N GLN A 142 -0.62 -25.24 5.57
CA GLN A 142 -0.25 -26.45 6.31
C GLN A 142 -0.63 -26.36 7.78
N LYS A 143 -0.37 -25.23 8.45
CA LYS A 143 -0.73 -25.02 9.86
C LYS A 143 -2.24 -25.01 10.10
N MET A 144 -3.00 -24.50 9.15
CA MET A 144 -4.45 -24.34 9.27
C MET A 144 -5.22 -25.51 8.66
N HIS A 145 -4.53 -26.46 8.00
CA HIS A 145 -5.10 -27.58 7.27
C HIS A 145 -6.20 -27.13 6.29
N SER A 146 -6.00 -25.99 5.61
CA SER A 146 -6.97 -25.39 4.69
C SER A 146 -6.30 -24.39 3.75
N LYS A 147 -6.87 -24.21 2.56
CA LYS A 147 -6.40 -23.21 1.61
C LYS A 147 -6.73 -21.80 2.08
N VAL A 148 -5.86 -20.85 1.70
CA VAL A 148 -6.12 -19.42 1.92
C VAL A 148 -7.23 -18.99 0.98
N ALA A 149 -8.27 -18.35 1.53
CA ALA A 149 -9.40 -17.78 0.78
C ALA A 149 -9.24 -16.27 0.56
N SER A 150 -8.61 -15.54 1.50
CA SER A 150 -8.36 -14.11 1.34
C SER A 150 -7.17 -13.62 2.16
N VAL A 151 -6.60 -12.50 1.72
CA VAL A 151 -5.43 -11.87 2.34
C VAL A 151 -5.71 -10.39 2.58
N ASP A 152 -5.51 -9.95 3.81
CA ASP A 152 -5.34 -8.54 4.15
C ASP A 152 -3.92 -8.32 4.67
N PHE A 153 -3.06 -7.69 3.88
CA PHE A 153 -1.67 -7.43 4.26
C PHE A 153 -1.52 -6.53 5.49
N ARG A 154 -2.53 -5.69 5.74
CA ARG A 154 -2.53 -4.78 6.89
C ARG A 154 -3.97 -4.57 7.35
N ASN A 155 -4.45 -5.46 8.21
CA ASN A 155 -5.81 -5.46 8.71
C ASN A 155 -6.09 -4.22 9.59
N LYS A 156 -6.46 -3.14 8.92
CA LYS A 156 -6.81 -1.87 9.55
C LYS A 156 -8.09 -1.97 10.39
N LYS A 157 -9.02 -2.84 9.99
CA LYS A 157 -10.31 -3.03 10.69
C LYS A 157 -10.11 -3.52 12.12
N ASP A 158 -9.19 -4.48 12.32
CA ASP A 158 -8.97 -5.10 13.62
C ASP A 158 -7.81 -4.51 14.42
N PHE A 159 -6.78 -3.98 13.75
CA PHE A 159 -5.56 -3.48 14.40
C PHE A 159 -5.35 -1.98 14.27
N GLY A 160 -6.09 -1.27 13.39
CA GLY A 160 -5.95 0.15 13.09
C GLY A 160 -4.92 0.45 12.03
N TRP A 161 -4.87 1.71 11.71
CA TRP A 161 -3.98 2.19 10.67
C TRP A 161 -2.52 2.18 11.08
N HIS A 162 -2.20 2.49 12.34
CA HIS A 162 -0.82 2.52 12.85
C HIS A 162 -0.17 1.14 12.90
N ASP A 163 -0.96 0.06 13.01
CA ASP A 163 -0.42 -1.30 13.06
C ASP A 163 -0.24 -1.92 11.67
N HIS A 164 0.79 -2.75 11.53
CA HIS A 164 0.99 -3.60 10.38
C HIS A 164 0.88 -5.07 10.81
N VAL A 165 -0.30 -5.63 10.63
CA VAL A 165 -0.62 -7.02 10.92
C VAL A 165 -1.32 -7.61 9.71
N GLU A 166 -0.73 -8.63 9.09
CA GLU A 166 -1.38 -9.39 8.04
C GLU A 166 -2.44 -10.33 8.63
N THR A 167 -3.55 -10.48 7.93
CA THR A 167 -4.62 -11.44 8.26
C THR A 167 -4.91 -12.30 7.05
N LEU A 168 -4.92 -13.62 7.25
CA LEU A 168 -5.32 -14.61 6.28
C LEU A 168 -6.64 -15.24 6.73
N CYS A 169 -7.62 -15.32 5.84
CA CYS A 169 -8.82 -16.12 6.02
C CYS A 169 -8.69 -17.39 5.19
N PHE A 170 -9.22 -18.50 5.69
CA PHE A 170 -9.11 -19.82 5.08
C PHE A 170 -10.49 -20.34 4.67
N GLU A 171 -10.53 -21.27 3.71
CA GLU A 171 -11.78 -21.87 3.19
C GLU A 171 -12.58 -22.59 4.28
N ASN A 172 -11.92 -23.10 5.34
CA ASN A 172 -12.58 -23.71 6.49
C ASN A 172 -13.21 -22.70 7.49
N GLY A 173 -13.31 -21.43 7.11
CA GLY A 173 -13.88 -20.34 7.91
C GLY A 173 -12.98 -19.81 9.04
N LYS A 174 -11.81 -20.39 9.25
CA LYS A 174 -10.84 -19.90 10.24
C LYS A 174 -10.04 -18.71 9.70
N SER A 175 -9.45 -17.94 10.61
CA SER A 175 -8.53 -16.86 10.25
C SER A 175 -7.32 -16.84 11.18
N THR A 176 -6.19 -16.38 10.66
CA THR A 176 -4.99 -16.13 11.45
C THR A 176 -4.49 -14.70 11.20
N SER A 177 -3.97 -14.09 12.25
CA SER A 177 -3.28 -12.80 12.15
C SER A 177 -1.83 -12.99 12.56
N SER A 178 -0.93 -12.53 11.73
CA SER A 178 0.50 -12.76 11.86
C SER A 178 1.28 -11.46 11.64
N GLN A 179 2.52 -11.45 12.05
CA GLN A 179 3.50 -10.42 11.71
C GLN A 179 4.72 -11.01 11.00
N VAL A 180 4.70 -12.32 10.70
CA VAL A 180 5.85 -13.02 10.13
C VAL A 180 6.28 -12.43 8.79
N PHE A 181 5.34 -12.25 7.87
CA PHE A 181 5.66 -11.68 6.57
C PHE A 181 6.11 -10.22 6.68
N LYS A 182 5.49 -9.45 7.58
CA LYS A 182 5.90 -8.09 7.91
C LYS A 182 7.35 -8.05 8.42
N GLU A 183 7.71 -8.90 9.39
CA GLU A 183 9.07 -8.92 9.96
C GLU A 183 10.12 -9.31 8.90
N LEU A 184 9.81 -10.30 8.05
CA LEU A 184 10.66 -10.65 6.92
C LEU A 184 10.83 -9.47 5.94
N PHE A 185 9.75 -8.74 5.66
CA PHE A 185 9.77 -7.59 4.77
C PHE A 185 10.59 -6.42 5.32
N TYR A 186 10.37 -6.05 6.59
CA TYR A 186 11.09 -4.94 7.23
C TYR A 186 12.51 -5.32 7.68
N GLY A 187 12.81 -6.61 7.78
CA GLY A 187 14.19 -7.11 7.94
C GLY A 187 15.04 -6.94 6.67
N HIS A 188 14.41 -6.52 5.56
CA HIS A 188 15.01 -6.23 4.25
C HIS A 188 15.69 -7.40 3.56
N THR A 189 15.95 -8.53 4.22
CA THR A 189 16.65 -9.70 3.66
C THR A 189 15.97 -10.30 2.43
N VAL A 190 14.64 -10.12 2.34
CA VAL A 190 13.78 -10.67 1.28
C VAL A 190 13.64 -9.76 0.06
N LEU A 191 14.15 -8.52 0.12
CA LEU A 191 13.98 -7.55 -0.96
C LEU A 191 14.77 -7.94 -2.21
N ARG A 192 14.29 -7.48 -3.36
CA ARG A 192 15.02 -7.61 -4.64
C ARG A 192 16.34 -6.85 -4.54
N PRO A 193 17.44 -7.38 -5.13
CA PRO A 193 18.73 -6.69 -5.13
C PRO A 193 18.65 -5.23 -5.61
N SER A 194 17.91 -4.97 -6.70
CA SER A 194 17.73 -3.62 -7.24
C SER A 194 17.03 -2.63 -6.28
N CYS A 195 16.37 -3.11 -5.21
CA CYS A 195 15.75 -2.23 -4.24
C CYS A 195 16.75 -1.58 -3.27
N TYR A 196 17.95 -2.16 -3.13
CA TYR A 196 19.02 -1.59 -2.29
C TYR A 196 19.75 -0.43 -2.98
N GLU A 197 19.61 -0.31 -4.30
CA GLU A 197 20.22 0.74 -5.13
C GLU A 197 19.15 1.52 -5.90
N CYS A 198 17.93 1.59 -5.35
CA CYS A 198 16.78 2.16 -6.04
C CYS A 198 16.93 3.69 -6.20
N PRO A 199 16.99 4.23 -7.43
CA PRO A 199 17.18 5.65 -7.67
C PRO A 199 15.95 6.50 -7.32
N TYR A 200 14.80 5.85 -7.06
CA TYR A 200 13.54 6.53 -6.76
C TYR A 200 13.26 6.66 -5.25
N LYS A 201 14.22 6.30 -4.40
CA LYS A 201 14.11 6.54 -2.95
C LYS A 201 14.67 7.91 -2.59
N SER A 202 13.90 8.90 -2.94
CA SER A 202 14.17 10.32 -2.71
C SER A 202 12.84 11.06 -2.69
N VAL A 203 12.85 12.36 -2.52
CA VAL A 203 11.64 13.22 -2.65
C VAL A 203 11.26 13.49 -4.11
N ILE A 204 12.11 13.15 -5.06
CA ILE A 204 11.87 13.33 -6.49
C ILE A 204 11.33 12.03 -7.06
N HIS A 205 10.11 12.05 -7.51
CA HIS A 205 9.39 10.89 -8.02
C HIS A 205 8.99 11.05 -9.49
N PRO A 206 8.89 9.95 -10.26
CA PRO A 206 8.48 9.98 -11.66
C PRO A 206 6.96 10.16 -11.85
N GLY A 207 6.15 9.90 -10.80
CA GLY A 207 4.70 10.11 -10.84
C GLY A 207 4.33 11.59 -10.83
N ASP A 208 3.15 11.93 -11.33
CA ASP A 208 2.60 13.28 -11.23
C ASP A 208 2.12 13.54 -9.78
N ILE A 209 1.66 12.49 -9.13
CA ILE A 209 1.35 12.44 -7.70
C ILE A 209 2.00 11.20 -7.10
N THR A 210 2.64 11.37 -5.93
CA THR A 210 3.13 10.26 -5.10
C THR A 210 2.26 10.13 -3.87
N ILE A 211 1.83 8.91 -3.54
CA ILE A 211 0.96 8.65 -2.40
C ILE A 211 1.60 7.67 -1.41
N ALA A 212 1.29 7.85 -0.12
CA ALA A 212 1.73 6.98 0.95
C ALA A 212 0.79 7.02 2.17
N ASP A 213 1.08 6.20 3.18
CA ASP A 213 0.64 6.48 4.56
C ASP A 213 1.39 7.72 5.07
N TYR A 214 0.70 8.62 5.78
CA TYR A 214 1.33 9.80 6.35
C TYR A 214 1.91 9.48 7.74
N TRP A 215 3.07 8.83 7.79
CA TRP A 215 3.79 8.62 9.04
C TRP A 215 4.32 9.95 9.56
N GLY A 216 4.09 10.25 10.84
CA GLY A 216 4.41 11.55 11.45
C GLY A 216 3.24 12.53 11.47
N ILE A 217 2.03 12.09 11.07
CA ILE A 217 0.83 12.95 11.05
C ILE A 217 0.48 13.49 12.42
N GLU A 218 0.79 12.77 13.49
CA GLU A 218 0.57 13.21 14.86
C GLU A 218 1.34 14.48 15.25
N LYS A 219 2.39 14.80 14.46
CA LYS A 219 3.18 16.04 14.60
C LYS A 219 2.76 17.09 13.56
N ALA A 220 2.61 16.66 12.29
CA ALA A 220 2.31 17.55 11.18
C ALA A 220 0.89 18.14 11.21
N ALA A 221 -0.10 17.31 11.60
CA ALA A 221 -1.51 17.68 11.69
C ALA A 221 -2.25 16.74 12.66
N PRO A 222 -2.11 16.92 14.00
CA PRO A 222 -2.66 16.02 15.02
C PRO A 222 -4.17 15.79 14.88
N GLU A 223 -4.90 16.79 14.41
CA GLU A 223 -6.34 16.74 14.17
C GLU A 223 -6.75 15.73 13.08
N PHE A 224 -5.82 15.27 12.27
CA PHE A 224 -6.04 14.24 11.26
C PHE A 224 -5.84 12.82 11.82
N ASP A 225 -5.13 12.66 12.94
CA ASP A 225 -4.79 11.34 13.50
C ASP A 225 -5.90 10.76 14.36
N ASP A 226 -6.76 9.98 13.74
CA ASP A 226 -7.84 9.22 14.39
C ASP A 226 -7.63 7.69 14.26
N ASN A 227 -6.43 7.25 13.87
CA ASN A 227 -6.08 5.84 13.61
C ASN A 227 -6.94 5.14 12.54
N LYS A 228 -7.60 5.90 11.65
CA LYS A 228 -8.37 5.35 10.51
C LYS A 228 -7.64 5.47 9.18
N GLY A 229 -6.53 6.18 9.14
CA GLY A 229 -5.67 6.37 7.97
C GLY A 229 -5.71 7.78 7.40
N VAL A 230 -4.53 8.31 7.14
CA VAL A 230 -4.27 9.60 6.47
C VAL A 230 -3.29 9.36 5.34
N SER A 231 -3.65 9.78 4.13
CA SER A 231 -2.74 9.70 2.98
C SER A 231 -1.77 10.88 3.01
N LEU A 232 -0.47 10.59 2.88
CA LEU A 232 0.52 11.53 2.39
C LEU A 232 0.33 11.67 0.90
N VAL A 233 0.26 12.90 0.41
CA VAL A 233 0.18 13.22 -1.02
C VAL A 233 1.30 14.20 -1.35
N LEU A 234 2.20 13.77 -2.24
CA LEU A 234 3.20 14.63 -2.84
C LEU A 234 2.73 14.96 -4.26
N VAL A 235 2.44 16.22 -4.52
CA VAL A 235 2.12 16.73 -5.86
C VAL A 235 3.43 17.18 -6.50
N ASN A 236 3.85 16.49 -7.56
CA ASN A 236 5.22 16.58 -8.08
C ASN A 236 5.36 17.56 -9.26
N ASN A 237 4.25 17.88 -9.93
CA ASN A 237 4.26 18.75 -11.10
C ASN A 237 2.88 19.36 -11.36
N GLU A 238 2.76 20.16 -12.42
CA GLU A 238 1.52 20.84 -12.81
C GLU A 238 0.39 19.88 -13.18
N ALA A 239 0.69 18.73 -13.82
CA ALA A 239 -0.32 17.72 -14.16
C ALA A 239 -0.92 17.11 -12.88
N GLY A 240 -0.07 16.80 -11.90
CA GLY A 240 -0.48 16.36 -10.57
C GLY A 240 -1.30 17.42 -9.84
N GLU A 241 -0.94 18.69 -9.94
CA GLU A 241 -1.72 19.79 -9.34
C GLU A 241 -3.11 19.90 -9.97
N LYS A 242 -3.19 19.88 -11.30
CA LYS A 242 -4.48 19.95 -12.03
C LYS A 242 -5.45 18.85 -11.63
N ILE A 243 -4.98 17.60 -11.50
CA ILE A 243 -5.88 16.50 -11.09
C ILE A 243 -6.20 16.57 -9.60
N PHE A 244 -5.26 16.97 -8.75
CA PHE A 244 -5.48 17.12 -7.31
C PHE A 244 -6.53 18.19 -7.01
N GLU A 245 -6.48 19.35 -7.67
CA GLU A 245 -7.49 20.40 -7.51
C GLU A 245 -8.90 19.90 -7.86
N LYS A 246 -9.05 19.09 -8.92
CA LYS A 246 -10.36 18.52 -9.32
C LYS A 246 -10.95 17.59 -8.24
N VAL A 247 -10.12 16.91 -7.44
CA VAL A 247 -10.58 15.96 -6.43
C VAL A 247 -10.68 16.54 -5.02
N LYS A 248 -10.14 17.73 -4.75
CA LYS A 248 -10.18 18.38 -3.43
C LYS A 248 -11.58 18.45 -2.82
N LYS A 249 -12.61 18.63 -3.62
CA LYS A 249 -14.02 18.67 -3.16
C LYS A 249 -14.48 17.38 -2.48
N ARG A 250 -13.85 16.23 -2.80
CA ARG A 250 -14.13 14.91 -2.20
C ARG A 250 -13.29 14.65 -0.93
N LEU A 251 -12.39 15.55 -0.59
CA LEU A 251 -11.33 15.36 0.40
C LEU A 251 -11.45 16.34 1.56
N ILE A 252 -11.00 15.92 2.72
CA ILE A 252 -10.54 16.76 3.82
C ILE A 252 -9.02 16.76 3.70
N TRP A 253 -8.43 17.95 3.58
CA TRP A 253 -6.99 18.07 3.31
C TRP A 253 -6.37 19.25 4.03
N LYS A 254 -5.08 19.15 4.29
CA LYS A 254 -4.25 20.22 4.83
C LYS A 254 -2.89 20.19 4.14
N GLN A 255 -2.42 21.32 3.70
CA GLN A 255 -1.05 21.45 3.24
C GLN A 255 -0.10 21.42 4.42
N THR A 256 0.98 20.64 4.30
CA THR A 256 1.99 20.44 5.35
C THR A 256 3.38 20.68 4.79
N LYS A 257 4.40 20.62 5.63
CA LYS A 257 5.78 20.78 5.21
C LYS A 257 6.38 19.43 4.80
N LEU A 258 7.33 19.47 3.88
CA LEU A 258 8.03 18.25 3.42
C LEU A 258 8.79 17.59 4.57
N GLU A 259 9.42 18.38 5.42
CA GLU A 259 10.21 17.92 6.57
C GLU A 259 9.39 17.07 7.53
N ASP A 260 8.11 17.41 7.73
CA ASP A 260 7.19 16.70 8.64
C ASP A 260 6.75 15.32 8.08
N SER A 261 6.95 15.08 6.77
CA SER A 261 6.53 13.86 6.07
C SER A 261 7.68 12.91 5.71
N MET A 262 8.91 13.26 6.08
CA MET A 262 10.12 12.53 5.69
C MET A 262 10.21 11.15 6.32
N GLN A 263 9.77 10.14 5.59
CA GLN A 263 9.93 8.72 5.94
C GLN A 263 11.22 8.15 5.29
N PRO A 264 11.75 7.02 5.82
CA PRO A 264 13.02 6.45 5.32
C PRO A 264 13.10 6.28 3.80
N PRO A 265 12.06 5.77 3.09
CA PRO A 265 12.15 5.61 1.63
C PRO A 265 12.17 6.93 0.84
N LEU A 266 11.85 8.08 1.46
CA LEU A 266 12.00 9.40 0.84
C LEU A 266 13.41 9.99 1.04
N LYS A 267 14.27 9.34 1.83
CA LYS A 267 15.63 9.81 2.13
C LYS A 267 16.69 9.08 1.33
N ALA A 268 16.63 7.73 1.35
CA ALA A 268 17.63 6.88 0.69
C ALA A 268 17.13 5.44 0.53
N PRO A 269 17.76 4.63 -0.33
CA PRO A 269 17.61 3.18 -0.33
C PRO A 269 18.02 2.57 1.02
N PHE A 270 17.38 1.45 1.38
CA PHE A 270 17.83 0.67 2.53
C PHE A 270 19.11 -0.08 2.19
N SER A 271 20.03 -0.18 3.13
CA SER A 271 21.24 -0.98 2.97
C SER A 271 20.90 -2.47 2.84
N LYS A 272 21.69 -3.18 2.05
CA LYS A 272 21.64 -4.66 1.99
C LYS A 272 22.05 -5.19 3.37
N PRO A 273 21.22 -6.01 4.05
CA PRO A 273 21.57 -6.56 5.36
C PRO A 273 22.73 -7.56 5.26
N ASP A 274 23.64 -7.54 6.24
CA ASP A 274 24.80 -8.44 6.29
C ASP A 274 24.41 -9.92 6.35
N ASN A 275 23.28 -10.23 7.01
CA ASN A 275 22.76 -11.59 7.14
C ASN A 275 21.92 -12.06 5.95
N ARG A 276 21.87 -11.29 4.84
CA ARG A 276 21.04 -11.64 3.69
C ARG A 276 21.43 -12.96 3.03
N GLU A 277 22.71 -13.22 2.89
CA GLU A 277 23.20 -14.46 2.28
C GLU A 277 22.87 -15.68 3.16
N GLN A 278 23.07 -15.55 4.46
CA GLN A 278 22.67 -16.58 5.43
C GLN A 278 21.15 -16.82 5.40
N PHE A 279 20.35 -15.75 5.29
CA PHE A 279 18.89 -15.89 5.16
C PHE A 279 18.50 -16.74 3.94
N TRP A 280 19.09 -16.47 2.77
CA TRP A 280 18.77 -17.22 1.54
C TRP A 280 19.25 -18.66 1.62
N SER A 281 20.44 -18.91 2.17
CA SER A 281 20.91 -20.26 2.44
C SER A 281 19.98 -21.03 3.38
N ASP A 282 19.53 -20.41 4.46
CA ASP A 282 18.56 -21.03 5.38
C ASP A 282 17.20 -21.27 4.70
N PHE A 283 16.73 -20.34 3.87
CA PHE A 283 15.48 -20.48 3.13
C PHE A 283 15.50 -21.64 2.13
N GLU A 284 16.62 -21.89 1.49
CA GLU A 284 16.81 -22.95 0.50
C GLU A 284 17.00 -24.34 1.17
N ASN A 285 17.66 -24.39 2.33
CA ASN A 285 18.09 -25.63 2.96
C ASN A 285 17.31 -26.01 4.22
N LYS A 286 16.44 -25.15 4.75
CA LYS A 286 15.65 -25.38 5.97
C LYS A 286 14.14 -25.25 5.70
N SER A 287 13.32 -25.72 6.64
CA SER A 287 11.87 -25.52 6.56
C SER A 287 11.50 -24.04 6.69
N PHE A 288 10.35 -23.64 6.13
CA PHE A 288 9.85 -22.27 6.32
C PHE A 288 9.52 -21.97 7.79
N GLU A 289 9.17 -22.98 8.59
CA GLU A 289 9.02 -22.86 10.05
C GLU A 289 10.31 -22.37 10.72
N TYR A 290 11.46 -22.90 10.31
CA TYR A 290 12.77 -22.44 10.79
C TYR A 290 13.02 -20.97 10.42
N VAL A 291 12.75 -20.61 9.16
CA VAL A 291 12.90 -19.23 8.66
C VAL A 291 11.99 -18.28 9.44
N ALA A 292 10.73 -18.66 9.65
CA ALA A 292 9.76 -17.87 10.39
C ALA A 292 10.17 -17.66 11.85
N LYS A 293 10.76 -18.69 12.50
CA LYS A 293 11.29 -18.57 13.88
C LYS A 293 12.52 -17.67 13.94
N LYS A 294 13.47 -17.87 13.04
CA LYS A 294 14.75 -17.16 13.08
C LYS A 294 14.65 -15.69 12.61
N TYR A 295 13.84 -15.41 11.58
CA TYR A 295 13.78 -14.12 10.89
C TYR A 295 12.40 -13.45 10.94
N GLY A 296 11.33 -14.23 11.14
CA GLY A 296 9.95 -13.74 11.10
C GLY A 296 9.37 -13.36 12.47
N GLY A 297 10.21 -13.29 13.50
CA GLY A 297 9.80 -12.79 14.81
C GLY A 297 8.79 -13.69 15.54
N ILE A 298 8.70 -14.99 15.21
CA ILE A 298 7.85 -15.92 15.96
C ILE A 298 8.43 -16.13 17.35
N GLY A 299 7.57 -16.04 18.36
CA GLY A 299 7.92 -16.36 19.74
C GLY A 299 6.83 -15.92 20.70
N LEU A 300 6.73 -16.58 21.84
CA LEU A 300 5.70 -16.35 22.87
C LEU A 300 5.51 -14.87 23.22
N LYS A 301 6.60 -14.08 23.26
CA LYS A 301 6.54 -12.63 23.54
C LYS A 301 5.79 -11.84 22.45
N ASN A 302 5.99 -12.17 21.18
CA ASN A 302 5.34 -11.47 20.07
C ASN A 302 3.89 -11.92 19.90
N ASP A 303 3.61 -13.20 20.08
CA ASP A 303 2.25 -13.76 20.05
C ASP A 303 1.40 -13.18 21.20
N ALA A 304 1.96 -13.07 22.40
CA ALA A 304 1.30 -12.43 23.54
C ALA A 304 1.04 -10.93 23.30
N LYS A 305 2.01 -10.19 22.72
CA LYS A 305 1.80 -8.79 22.34
C LYS A 305 0.68 -8.61 21.31
N LEU A 306 0.61 -9.51 20.33
CA LEU A 306 -0.44 -9.46 19.31
C LEU A 306 -1.82 -9.73 19.91
N LEU A 307 -1.91 -10.71 20.81
CA LEU A 307 -3.13 -11.04 21.53
C LEU A 307 -3.59 -9.85 22.42
N LEU A 308 -2.67 -9.25 23.19
CA LEU A 308 -2.95 -8.09 24.03
C LEU A 308 -3.45 -6.90 23.22
N ARG A 309 -2.89 -6.65 22.04
CA ARG A 309 -3.36 -5.58 21.13
C ARG A 309 -4.79 -5.85 20.66
N LYS A 310 -5.12 -7.10 20.29
CA LYS A 310 -6.50 -7.50 19.94
C LYS A 310 -7.48 -7.27 21.09
N ILE A 311 -7.11 -7.66 22.31
CA ILE A 311 -7.95 -7.52 23.52
C ILE A 311 -8.18 -6.02 23.84
N LYS A 312 -7.11 -5.23 23.96
CA LYS A 312 -7.21 -3.78 24.24
C LYS A 312 -8.13 -3.06 23.24
N ARG A 313 -8.11 -3.48 21.99
CA ARG A 313 -8.94 -2.88 20.96
C ARG A 313 -10.41 -3.30 21.02
N LYS A 314 -10.68 -4.58 21.34
CA LYS A 314 -12.07 -5.02 21.62
C LYS A 314 -12.67 -4.24 22.78
N ILE A 315 -11.91 -4.05 23.85
CA ILE A 315 -12.33 -3.26 25.01
C ILE A 315 -12.61 -1.79 24.60
N LYS A 316 -11.70 -1.15 23.86
CA LYS A 316 -11.91 0.23 23.39
C LYS A 316 -13.15 0.38 22.48
N LYS A 317 -13.43 -0.61 21.62
CA LYS A 317 -14.65 -0.63 20.80
C LYS A 317 -15.93 -0.79 21.64
N LEU A 318 -15.89 -1.54 22.73
CA LEU A 318 -17.02 -1.72 23.64
C LEU A 318 -17.29 -0.45 24.45
N VAL A 319 -16.27 0.19 25.00
CA VAL A 319 -16.37 1.46 25.74
C VAL A 319 -16.95 2.58 24.87
N VAL A 320 -16.50 2.71 23.62
CA VAL A 320 -17.03 3.72 22.67
C VAL A 320 -18.49 3.43 22.28
N LYS A 321 -18.91 2.15 22.24
CA LYS A 321 -20.33 1.79 22.00
C LYS A 321 -21.20 1.99 23.24
N GLY A 322 -20.67 1.78 24.43
CA GLY A 322 -21.37 2.02 25.72
C GLY A 322 -21.66 3.51 25.95
N GLY A 323 -20.65 4.38 25.73
CA GLY A 323 -20.80 5.83 25.93
C GLY A 323 -21.73 6.54 24.94
N LYS A 324 -22.15 5.87 23.85
CA LYS A 324 -23.18 6.39 22.93
C LYS A 324 -24.62 5.99 23.30
N ARG A 325 -24.80 5.06 24.26
CA ARG A 325 -26.15 4.70 24.73
C ARG A 325 -26.69 5.63 25.81
N ASP A 326 -25.82 6.30 26.55
CA ASP A 326 -26.22 7.15 27.66
C ASP A 326 -26.51 8.63 27.26
N SER A 327 -26.29 9.00 26.00
CA SER A 327 -26.55 10.35 25.49
C SER A 327 -27.91 10.51 24.76
N ASN A 328 -28.74 9.47 24.74
CA ASN A 328 -30.09 9.52 24.15
C ASN A 328 -31.24 9.35 25.19
N ILE A 329 -30.97 9.61 26.47
CA ILE A 329 -31.98 9.69 27.50
C ILE A 329 -31.77 11.05 28.18
N ILE A 330 -32.27 12.11 27.61
CA ILE A 330 -32.81 13.32 28.23
C ILE A 330 -33.64 14.02 27.14
#